data_2eb52c9c6057fbf700cf2940d91a0be3
#
_entry.id   2eb52c9c6057fbf700cf2940d91a0be3
#
_cell.length_a   1.000
_cell.length_b   1.000
_cell.length_c   1.000
_cell.angle_alpha   90.00
_cell.angle_beta   90.00
_cell.angle_gamma   90.00
#
_symmetry.space_group_name_H-M   'P 1'
#
loop_
_entity.id
_entity.type
_entity.pdbx_description
1 polymer ?
#
loop_
_entity_poly.entity_id
_entity_poly.type
_entity_poly.pdbx_seq_one_letter_code
_entity_poly.pdbx_strand_id
1 'polypeptide(L)'
;MAYSRIKGQSWKVRFQNIPKHRKIAFGLVLTMLPVLFFVNLFIFSHVLALGDTYEDRYKMRKLRLETAHGNVEFIRSTNEKVQIEVLQTNSKERRVKVKSVGDTISVVERYGRMSQFGSRPSDEPSRYKIRVALPSSMTSIEVTAEQVTGQGLTAKTIVIDANAVNLKKLESDRLRVETKSDVSFETVRVVTGDIRAYRDALIRDVVVNQALTVQTEAGTLTYEPRNATGQVTVTTEGNIAAADRFKEISNGVYHLSNSNRPNVELISETGKVELK
;
A
#
# COMPACT_ATOMS: atom_id res chain seq x y z
N MET A 1 2.97 -33.20 -60.46
CA MET A 1 2.96 -32.88 -59.02
C MET A 1 1.54 -32.55 -58.61
N ALA A 2 0.84 -33.50 -57.98
CA ALA A 2 -0.56 -33.31 -57.56
C ALA A 2 -0.60 -32.92 -56.10
N TYR A 3 -0.95 -31.67 -55.78
CA TYR A 3 -1.27 -31.19 -54.46
C TYR A 3 -2.66 -31.68 -54.06
N SER A 4 -2.76 -32.69 -53.19
CA SER A 4 -4.00 -33.11 -52.58
C SER A 4 -4.46 -32.07 -51.56
N ARG A 5 -5.50 -31.30 -51.84
CA ARG A 5 -6.25 -30.46 -50.92
C ARG A 5 -6.83 -31.36 -49.83
N ILE A 6 -6.31 -31.34 -48.63
CA ILE A 6 -6.97 -31.87 -47.42
C ILE A 6 -8.18 -30.93 -47.15
N LYS A 7 -9.36 -31.35 -47.56
CA LYS A 7 -10.62 -30.71 -47.17
C LYS A 7 -10.75 -30.78 -45.65
N GLY A 8 -10.71 -29.62 -44.97
CA GLY A 8 -10.96 -29.52 -43.54
C GLY A 8 -12.34 -30.05 -43.20
N GLN A 9 -12.41 -31.20 -42.57
CA GLN A 9 -13.66 -31.73 -42.03
C GLN A 9 -14.20 -30.73 -41.00
N SER A 10 -15.49 -30.37 -41.09
CA SER A 10 -16.12 -29.46 -40.18
C SER A 10 -16.05 -30.03 -38.76
N TRP A 11 -15.87 -29.17 -37.77
CA TRP A 11 -15.77 -29.52 -36.35
C TRP A 11 -16.91 -30.46 -35.88
N LYS A 12 -18.10 -30.30 -36.41
CA LYS A 12 -19.28 -31.18 -36.20
C LYS A 12 -19.01 -32.63 -36.55
N VAL A 13 -18.36 -32.91 -37.69
CA VAL A 13 -18.06 -34.27 -38.16
C VAL A 13 -17.02 -34.96 -37.28
N ARG A 14 -16.03 -34.21 -36.80
CA ARG A 14 -15.03 -34.73 -35.83
C ARG A 14 -15.66 -35.10 -34.50
N PHE A 15 -16.64 -34.32 -34.02
CA PHE A 15 -17.33 -34.60 -32.77
C PHE A 15 -18.25 -35.82 -32.84
N GLN A 16 -18.87 -36.08 -34.01
CA GLN A 16 -19.72 -37.26 -34.20
C GLN A 16 -19.00 -38.61 -34.12
N ASN A 17 -17.75 -38.65 -34.53
CA ASN A 17 -16.93 -39.88 -34.56
C ASN A 17 -16.25 -40.22 -33.24
N ILE A 18 -16.41 -39.42 -32.17
CA ILE A 18 -15.88 -39.71 -30.87
C ILE A 18 -16.77 -40.75 -30.16
N PRO A 19 -16.17 -41.81 -29.56
CA PRO A 19 -16.92 -42.82 -28.80
C PRO A 19 -17.75 -42.19 -27.67
N LYS A 20 -18.97 -42.75 -27.43
CA LYS A 20 -19.91 -42.20 -26.45
C LYS A 20 -19.33 -41.92 -25.09
N HIS A 21 -18.48 -42.79 -24.54
CA HIS A 21 -17.82 -42.62 -23.26
C HIS A 21 -16.84 -41.43 -23.24
N ARG A 22 -16.18 -41.13 -24.37
CA ARG A 22 -15.30 -39.92 -24.47
C ARG A 22 -16.10 -38.63 -24.60
N LYS A 23 -17.28 -38.67 -25.23
CA LYS A 23 -18.22 -37.51 -25.28
C LYS A 23 -18.73 -37.18 -23.89
N ILE A 24 -19.08 -38.18 -23.11
CA ILE A 24 -19.53 -38.03 -21.71
C ILE A 24 -18.38 -37.48 -20.84
N ALA A 25 -17.17 -38.00 -20.98
CA ALA A 25 -16.00 -37.48 -20.26
C ALA A 25 -15.69 -36.05 -20.64
N PHE A 26 -15.74 -35.69 -21.93
CA PHE A 26 -15.52 -34.32 -22.40
C PHE A 26 -16.62 -33.35 -21.91
N GLY A 27 -17.87 -33.80 -21.91
CA GLY A 27 -18.99 -33.03 -21.34
C GLY A 27 -18.82 -32.79 -19.83
N LEU A 28 -18.43 -33.81 -19.08
CA LEU A 28 -18.12 -33.70 -17.65
C LEU A 28 -16.97 -32.73 -17.36
N VAL A 29 -15.89 -32.80 -18.12
CA VAL A 29 -14.77 -31.86 -17.97
C VAL A 29 -15.21 -30.43 -18.28
N LEU A 30 -15.99 -30.23 -19.35
CA LEU A 30 -16.46 -28.91 -19.76
C LEU A 30 -17.44 -28.28 -18.74
N THR A 31 -18.24 -29.08 -18.04
CA THR A 31 -19.15 -28.60 -16.99
C THR A 31 -18.43 -28.45 -15.64
N MET A 32 -17.44 -29.28 -15.33
CA MET A 32 -16.66 -29.18 -14.10
C MET A 32 -15.68 -27.99 -14.09
N LEU A 33 -15.13 -27.60 -15.24
CA LEU A 33 -14.20 -26.48 -15.35
C LEU A 33 -14.79 -25.13 -14.85
N PRO A 34 -16.01 -24.71 -15.28
CA PRO A 34 -16.66 -23.53 -14.73
C PRO A 34 -16.96 -23.67 -13.23
N VAL A 35 -17.44 -24.85 -12.80
CA VAL A 35 -17.74 -25.11 -11.40
C VAL A 35 -16.47 -24.98 -10.54
N LEU A 36 -15.37 -25.60 -10.95
CA LEU A 36 -14.07 -25.47 -10.28
C LEU A 36 -13.56 -24.01 -10.31
N PHE A 37 -13.77 -23.30 -11.40
CA PHE A 37 -13.41 -21.89 -11.48
C PHE A 37 -14.24 -21.02 -10.53
N PHE A 38 -15.56 -21.25 -10.47
CA PHE A 38 -16.45 -20.56 -9.52
C PHE A 38 -16.15 -20.93 -8.07
N VAL A 39 -15.91 -22.21 -7.77
CA VAL A 39 -15.53 -22.69 -6.45
C VAL A 39 -14.20 -22.04 -6.01
N ASN A 40 -13.18 -21.99 -6.89
CA ASN A 40 -11.92 -21.28 -6.60
C ASN A 40 -12.13 -19.78 -6.36
N LEU A 41 -12.99 -19.12 -7.16
CA LEU A 41 -13.31 -17.70 -6.94
C LEU A 41 -14.01 -17.45 -5.58
N PHE A 42 -14.80 -18.40 -5.09
CA PHE A 42 -15.48 -18.29 -3.80
C PHE A 42 -14.60 -18.71 -2.61
N ILE A 43 -13.75 -19.71 -2.77
CA ILE A 43 -12.93 -20.24 -1.68
C ILE A 43 -11.83 -19.27 -1.25
N PHE A 44 -11.31 -18.45 -2.16
CA PHE A 44 -10.19 -17.52 -1.87
C PHE A 44 -10.61 -16.05 -1.67
N SER A 45 -11.90 -15.77 -1.55
CA SER A 45 -12.36 -14.41 -1.26
C SER A 45 -13.26 -14.39 -0.05
N HIS A 46 -12.81 -13.66 0.99
CA HIS A 46 -13.59 -13.40 2.20
C HIS A 46 -14.19 -12.00 2.12
N VAL A 47 -15.45 -11.88 2.56
CA VAL A 47 -16.13 -10.60 2.69
C VAL A 47 -16.32 -10.35 4.17
N LEU A 48 -15.61 -9.36 4.68
CA LEU A 48 -15.64 -9.00 6.10
C LEU A 48 -16.68 -7.92 6.34
N ALA A 49 -17.49 -8.13 7.38
CA ALA A 49 -18.37 -7.14 7.95
C ALA A 49 -17.75 -6.53 9.22
N LEU A 50 -18.46 -5.64 9.88
CA LEU A 50 -18.06 -5.06 11.15
C LEU A 50 -17.84 -6.15 12.21
N GLY A 51 -16.68 -6.11 12.86
CA GLY A 51 -16.28 -7.07 13.88
C GLY A 51 -15.69 -8.37 13.34
N ASP A 52 -15.71 -8.56 12.01
CA ASP A 52 -15.08 -9.74 11.41
C ASP A 52 -13.56 -9.59 11.39
N THR A 53 -12.90 -10.73 11.65
CA THR A 53 -11.44 -10.85 11.58
C THR A 53 -11.07 -11.90 10.55
N TYR A 54 -10.16 -11.54 9.66
CA TYR A 54 -9.53 -12.45 8.73
C TYR A 54 -8.10 -12.71 9.18
N GLU A 55 -7.71 -13.97 9.28
CA GLU A 55 -6.34 -14.39 9.50
C GLU A 55 -5.90 -15.30 8.34
N ASP A 56 -4.77 -14.99 7.73
CA ASP A 56 -4.27 -15.83 6.65
C ASP A 56 -3.64 -17.13 7.18
N ARG A 57 -3.88 -18.21 6.44
CA ARG A 57 -3.31 -19.54 6.73
C ARG A 57 -1.88 -19.70 6.25
N TYR A 58 -1.45 -18.87 5.31
CA TYR A 58 -0.15 -18.94 4.65
C TYR A 58 0.74 -17.75 5.04
N LYS A 59 2.05 -17.90 4.83
CA LYS A 59 3.00 -16.79 5.00
C LYS A 59 2.88 -15.83 3.81
N MET A 60 2.08 -14.81 3.96
CA MET A 60 1.96 -13.74 2.99
C MET A 60 3.16 -12.80 3.07
N ARG A 61 3.60 -12.30 1.92
CA ARG A 61 4.74 -11.39 1.80
C ARG A 61 4.38 -10.05 1.20
N LYS A 62 3.22 -9.95 0.57
CA LYS A 62 2.77 -8.73 -0.09
C LYS A 62 1.36 -8.38 0.36
N LEU A 63 1.16 -7.10 0.67
CA LEU A 63 -0.14 -6.52 0.96
C LEU A 63 -0.45 -5.45 -0.07
N ARG A 64 -1.65 -5.50 -0.65
CA ARG A 64 -2.25 -4.42 -1.41
C ARG A 64 -3.59 -4.06 -0.79
N LEU A 65 -3.72 -2.84 -0.32
CA LEU A 65 -4.90 -2.35 0.37
C LEU A 65 -5.42 -1.10 -0.33
N GLU A 66 -6.66 -1.15 -0.80
CA GLU A 66 -7.32 -0.05 -1.50
C GLU A 66 -8.65 0.26 -0.82
N THR A 67 -8.69 1.39 -0.13
CA THR A 67 -9.91 1.92 0.50
C THR A 67 -10.02 3.41 0.21
N ALA A 68 -11.00 3.81 -0.59
CA ALA A 68 -11.16 5.21 -0.98
C ALA A 68 -11.46 6.15 0.21
N HIS A 69 -12.14 5.63 1.24
CA HIS A 69 -12.62 6.42 2.38
C HIS A 69 -12.38 5.73 3.72
N GLY A 70 -11.39 4.86 3.79
CA GLY A 70 -11.09 4.07 4.99
C GLY A 70 -9.88 4.56 5.75
N ASN A 71 -9.96 4.50 7.07
CA ASN A 71 -8.83 4.70 7.97
C ASN A 71 -8.16 3.35 8.20
N VAL A 72 -6.87 3.27 7.97
CA VAL A 72 -6.07 2.06 8.14
C VAL A 72 -5.14 2.22 9.33
N GLU A 73 -5.23 1.28 10.26
CA GLU A 73 -4.35 1.22 11.43
C GLU A 73 -3.43 0.00 11.30
N PHE A 74 -2.13 0.21 11.15
CA PHE A 74 -1.15 -0.85 11.15
C PHE A 74 -0.64 -1.16 12.55
N ILE A 75 -0.55 -2.45 12.85
CA ILE A 75 0.09 -2.95 14.06
C ILE A 75 1.04 -4.09 13.71
N ARG A 76 1.98 -4.39 14.59
CA ARG A 76 2.85 -5.56 14.43
C ARG A 76 2.09 -6.83 14.79
N SER A 77 2.17 -7.85 13.93
CA SER A 77 1.63 -9.17 14.21
C SER A 77 2.45 -9.89 15.28
N THR A 78 1.77 -10.60 16.17
CA THR A 78 2.39 -11.42 17.22
C THR A 78 2.67 -12.86 16.79
N ASN A 79 2.02 -13.32 15.71
CA ASN A 79 2.07 -14.71 15.25
C ASN A 79 2.64 -14.88 13.83
N GLU A 80 3.36 -13.88 13.32
CA GLU A 80 3.95 -13.85 11.97
C GLU A 80 2.95 -14.10 10.82
N LYS A 81 1.66 -13.83 11.07
CA LYS A 81 0.59 -13.90 10.07
C LYS A 81 -0.01 -12.54 9.83
N VAL A 82 -0.57 -12.34 8.65
CA VAL A 82 -1.39 -11.16 8.36
C VAL A 82 -2.78 -11.35 8.94
N GLN A 83 -3.22 -10.39 9.75
CA GLN A 83 -4.57 -10.34 10.29
C GLN A 83 -5.24 -9.03 9.86
N ILE A 84 -6.49 -9.09 9.48
CA ILE A 84 -7.28 -7.94 9.03
C ILE A 84 -8.59 -7.95 9.81
N GLU A 85 -8.84 -6.87 10.52
CA GLU A 85 -10.03 -6.69 11.36
C GLU A 85 -10.78 -5.42 10.94
N VAL A 86 -12.07 -5.51 10.75
CA VAL A 86 -12.95 -4.35 10.48
C VAL A 86 -13.51 -3.84 11.80
N LEU A 87 -12.96 -2.74 12.31
CA LEU A 87 -13.28 -2.19 13.62
C LEU A 87 -14.51 -1.28 13.62
N GLN A 88 -14.71 -0.54 12.54
CA GLN A 88 -15.76 0.45 12.44
C GLN A 88 -16.26 0.60 11.01
N THR A 89 -17.55 0.73 10.83
CA THR A 89 -18.20 1.16 9.60
C THR A 89 -19.48 1.91 9.94
N ASN A 90 -19.76 3.01 9.28
CA ASN A 90 -21.01 3.77 9.44
C ASN A 90 -22.09 3.33 8.43
N SER A 91 -21.82 2.31 7.61
CA SER A 91 -22.79 1.77 6.66
C SER A 91 -22.84 0.24 6.73
N LYS A 92 -24.05 -0.31 6.92
CA LYS A 92 -24.30 -1.77 6.90
C LYS A 92 -24.09 -2.39 5.52
N GLU A 93 -24.06 -1.57 4.46
CA GLU A 93 -23.97 -2.02 3.07
C GLU A 93 -22.53 -2.14 2.59
N ARG A 94 -21.59 -1.54 3.30
CA ARG A 94 -20.18 -1.54 2.89
C ARG A 94 -19.43 -2.68 3.53
N ARG A 95 -18.70 -3.39 2.73
CA ARG A 95 -17.94 -4.58 3.14
C ARG A 95 -16.52 -4.51 2.60
N VAL A 96 -15.61 -5.08 3.33
CA VAL A 96 -14.22 -5.22 2.93
C VAL A 96 -14.03 -6.62 2.33
N LYS A 97 -13.55 -6.69 1.11
CA LYS A 97 -13.22 -7.94 0.46
C LYS A 97 -11.74 -8.22 0.57
N VAL A 98 -11.42 -9.36 1.16
CA VAL A 98 -10.05 -9.87 1.26
C VAL A 98 -9.89 -11.02 0.28
N LYS A 99 -8.83 -10.97 -0.51
CA LYS A 99 -8.42 -12.04 -1.43
C LYS A 99 -6.97 -12.39 -1.18
N SER A 100 -6.68 -13.67 -1.14
CA SER A 100 -5.32 -14.21 -1.10
C SER A 100 -5.01 -14.89 -2.43
N VAL A 101 -3.94 -14.46 -3.10
CA VAL A 101 -3.46 -15.08 -4.35
C VAL A 101 -1.94 -15.20 -4.29
N GLY A 102 -1.44 -16.43 -4.28
CA GLY A 102 0.00 -16.69 -4.11
C GLY A 102 0.51 -16.16 -2.77
N ASP A 103 1.47 -15.26 -2.79
CA ASP A 103 2.04 -14.59 -1.62
C ASP A 103 1.46 -13.20 -1.32
N THR A 104 0.37 -12.83 -2.01
CA THR A 104 -0.24 -11.51 -1.97
C THR A 104 -1.62 -11.53 -1.35
N ILE A 105 -1.85 -10.68 -0.37
CA ILE A 105 -3.18 -10.33 0.15
C ILE A 105 -3.63 -9.02 -0.49
N SER A 106 -4.83 -9.04 -1.05
CA SER A 106 -5.51 -7.86 -1.59
C SER A 106 -6.74 -7.56 -0.75
N VAL A 107 -6.82 -6.34 -0.23
CA VAL A 107 -7.93 -5.82 0.57
C VAL A 107 -8.57 -4.69 -0.19
N VAL A 108 -9.84 -4.84 -0.56
CA VAL A 108 -10.54 -3.86 -1.39
C VAL A 108 -11.90 -3.54 -0.78
N GLU A 109 -12.22 -2.26 -0.71
CA GLU A 109 -13.55 -1.80 -0.37
C GLU A 109 -14.57 -2.20 -1.44
N ARG A 110 -15.75 -2.68 -1.03
CA ARG A 110 -16.87 -2.97 -1.93
C ARG A 110 -18.16 -2.34 -1.43
N TYR A 111 -18.88 -1.73 -2.35
CA TYR A 111 -20.28 -1.35 -2.13
C TYR A 111 -21.19 -2.56 -2.25
N GLY A 112 -22.19 -2.68 -1.37
CA GLY A 112 -23.21 -3.72 -1.47
C GLY A 112 -24.01 -3.58 -2.76
N ARG A 113 -24.51 -4.71 -3.31
CA ARG A 113 -25.27 -4.74 -4.56
C ARG A 113 -26.56 -3.91 -4.55
N MET A 114 -27.09 -3.54 -3.37
CA MET A 114 -28.36 -2.81 -3.28
C MET A 114 -28.32 -1.35 -3.74
N SER A 115 -27.14 -0.75 -3.89
CA SER A 115 -27.02 0.62 -4.42
C SER A 115 -27.37 0.72 -5.92
N GLN A 116 -27.53 -0.42 -6.62
CA GLN A 116 -27.91 -0.43 -8.04
C GLN A 116 -29.43 -0.19 -8.28
N PHE A 117 -30.27 -0.28 -7.25
CA PHE A 117 -31.70 -0.03 -7.36
C PHE A 117 -32.11 1.27 -6.64
N GLY A 118 -31.62 2.40 -7.15
CA GLY A 118 -32.28 3.70 -6.97
C GLY A 118 -32.19 4.41 -5.62
N SER A 119 -31.51 3.90 -4.60
CA SER A 119 -31.15 4.70 -3.44
C SER A 119 -29.82 5.42 -3.72
N ARG A 120 -29.88 6.76 -3.80
CA ARG A 120 -28.67 7.59 -3.83
C ARG A 120 -27.78 7.16 -2.66
N PRO A 121 -26.46 6.97 -2.86
CA PRO A 121 -25.53 6.84 -1.74
C PRO A 121 -25.78 8.03 -0.84
N SER A 122 -25.91 7.83 0.45
CA SER A 122 -25.90 8.94 1.39
C SER A 122 -24.61 9.73 1.13
N ASP A 123 -24.69 11.04 0.95
CA ASP A 123 -23.54 11.92 0.70
C ASP A 123 -22.54 11.96 1.89
N GLU A 124 -22.81 11.20 2.95
CA GLU A 124 -21.89 11.01 4.05
C GLU A 124 -20.74 10.08 3.64
N PRO A 125 -19.49 10.57 3.70
CA PRO A 125 -18.34 9.74 3.48
C PRO A 125 -18.35 8.59 4.49
N SER A 126 -18.38 7.37 3.97
CA SER A 126 -18.32 6.20 4.85
C SER A 126 -16.96 6.11 5.49
N ARG A 127 -16.95 6.08 6.79
CA ARG A 127 -15.74 5.92 7.57
C ARG A 127 -15.58 4.44 7.91
N TYR A 128 -14.60 3.80 7.30
CA TYR A 128 -14.10 2.52 7.76
C TYR A 128 -12.95 2.72 8.71
N LYS A 129 -12.84 1.84 9.68
CA LYS A 129 -11.59 1.64 10.39
C LYS A 129 -11.19 0.19 10.23
N ILE A 130 -10.07 -0.04 9.55
CA ILE A 130 -9.50 -1.36 9.32
C ILE A 130 -8.19 -1.42 10.10
N ARG A 131 -8.04 -2.45 10.94
CA ARG A 131 -6.77 -2.76 11.57
C ARG A 131 -6.09 -3.88 10.81
N VAL A 132 -4.82 -3.69 10.48
CA VAL A 132 -4.01 -4.68 9.79
C VAL A 132 -2.78 -5.00 10.63
N ALA A 133 -2.73 -6.24 11.14
CA ALA A 133 -1.53 -6.74 11.80
C ALA A 133 -0.62 -7.38 10.77
N LEU A 134 0.64 -6.93 10.70
CA LEU A 134 1.62 -7.38 9.72
C LEU A 134 2.82 -8.07 10.37
N PRO A 135 3.30 -9.19 9.79
CA PRO A 135 4.56 -9.80 10.18
C PRO A 135 5.75 -8.92 9.79
N SER A 136 6.89 -9.17 10.41
CA SER A 136 8.15 -8.47 10.08
C SER A 136 8.76 -8.90 8.74
N SER A 137 8.24 -9.96 8.12
CA SER A 137 8.76 -10.60 6.91
C SER A 137 8.13 -10.10 5.60
N MET A 138 7.46 -8.94 5.60
CA MET A 138 6.83 -8.40 4.40
C MET A 138 7.86 -7.98 3.35
N THR A 139 7.53 -8.24 2.08
CA THR A 139 8.35 -7.80 0.94
C THR A 139 7.81 -6.50 0.35
N SER A 140 6.49 -6.36 0.24
CA SER A 140 5.83 -5.17 -0.30
C SER A 140 4.57 -4.85 0.47
N ILE A 141 4.36 -3.57 0.71
CA ILE A 141 3.14 -3.01 1.30
C ILE A 141 2.71 -1.84 0.41
N GLU A 142 1.55 -1.97 -0.21
CA GLU A 142 0.92 -0.93 -1.04
C GLU A 142 -0.40 -0.55 -0.42
N VAL A 143 -0.60 0.73 -0.12
CA VAL A 143 -1.78 1.24 0.59
C VAL A 143 -2.31 2.48 -0.10
N THR A 144 -3.61 2.47 -0.41
CA THR A 144 -4.37 3.66 -0.77
C THR A 144 -5.52 3.80 0.22
N ALA A 145 -5.56 4.91 0.98
CA ALA A 145 -6.51 5.09 2.07
C ALA A 145 -6.82 6.58 2.35
N GLU A 146 -7.85 6.86 3.15
CA GLU A 146 -8.11 8.21 3.69
C GLU A 146 -7.01 8.61 4.70
N GLN A 147 -6.80 7.76 5.70
CA GLN A 147 -5.76 7.95 6.70
C GLN A 147 -5.01 6.65 6.96
N VAL A 148 -3.71 6.77 7.10
CA VAL A 148 -2.84 5.66 7.49
C VAL A 148 -2.17 5.99 8.81
N THR A 149 -2.42 5.15 9.79
CA THR A 149 -1.82 5.27 11.13
C THR A 149 -1.20 3.95 11.55
N GLY A 150 -0.32 3.97 12.55
CA GLY A 150 0.17 2.72 13.12
C GLY A 150 1.62 2.74 13.55
N GLN A 151 2.10 1.53 13.86
CA GLN A 151 3.47 1.36 14.34
C GLN A 151 4.07 0.00 13.95
N GLY A 152 5.40 -0.03 13.82
CA GLY A 152 6.13 -1.27 13.59
C GLY A 152 6.02 -1.80 12.16
N LEU A 153 5.89 -0.91 11.20
CA LEU A 153 5.77 -1.26 9.78
C LEU A 153 7.15 -1.59 9.20
N THR A 154 7.34 -2.84 8.76
CA THR A 154 8.60 -3.31 8.20
C THR A 154 8.36 -4.03 6.87
N ALA A 155 8.99 -3.57 5.79
CA ALA A 155 8.97 -4.24 4.48
C ALA A 155 10.12 -3.74 3.59
N LYS A 156 10.51 -4.52 2.58
CA LYS A 156 11.50 -4.05 1.59
C LYS A 156 11.00 -2.84 0.81
N THR A 157 9.73 -2.84 0.43
CA THR A 157 9.11 -1.73 -0.29
C THR A 157 7.81 -1.34 0.38
N ILE A 158 7.67 -0.05 0.67
CA ILE A 158 6.44 0.53 1.23
C ILE A 158 6.01 1.67 0.30
N VAL A 159 4.76 1.60 -0.18
CA VAL A 159 4.12 2.64 -1.00
C VAL A 159 2.81 3.02 -0.33
N ILE A 160 2.64 4.30 -0.01
CA ILE A 160 1.44 4.82 0.64
C ILE A 160 0.94 6.03 -0.15
N ASP A 161 -0.32 6.00 -0.54
CA ASP A 161 -1.08 7.11 -1.09
C ASP A 161 -2.28 7.35 -0.17
N ALA A 162 -2.31 8.48 0.52
CA ALA A 162 -3.35 8.77 1.50
C ALA A 162 -3.61 10.27 1.64
N ASN A 163 -4.71 10.64 2.29
CA ASN A 163 -4.90 12.05 2.66
C ASN A 163 -3.94 12.46 3.79
N ALA A 164 -3.77 11.61 4.79
CA ALA A 164 -2.80 11.85 5.87
C ALA A 164 -2.13 10.56 6.34
N VAL A 165 -0.88 10.66 6.77
CA VAL A 165 -0.09 9.51 7.26
C VAL A 165 0.57 9.85 8.60
N ASN A 166 0.38 8.97 9.59
CA ASN A 166 1.07 9.06 10.87
C ASN A 166 1.57 7.67 11.29
N LEU A 167 2.88 7.44 11.14
CA LEU A 167 3.50 6.15 11.40
C LEU A 167 4.67 6.26 12.35
N LYS A 168 4.76 5.28 13.27
CA LYS A 168 5.87 5.13 14.20
C LYS A 168 6.63 3.84 13.95
N LYS A 169 7.96 3.87 14.09
CA LYS A 169 8.83 2.69 13.91
C LYS A 169 8.66 2.04 12.54
N LEU A 170 8.98 2.81 11.50
CA LEU A 170 8.96 2.35 10.11
C LEU A 170 10.35 1.92 9.68
N GLU A 171 10.45 0.76 9.00
CA GLU A 171 11.69 0.26 8.42
C GLU A 171 11.47 -0.24 6.99
N SER A 172 12.23 0.30 6.02
CA SER A 172 12.08 -0.05 4.62
C SER A 172 13.37 0.16 3.81
N ASP A 173 13.60 -0.70 2.80
CA ASP A 173 14.66 -0.43 1.83
C ASP A 173 14.22 0.70 0.88
N ARG A 174 12.94 0.70 0.47
CA ARG A 174 12.35 1.73 -0.40
C ARG A 174 11.04 2.23 0.18
N LEU A 175 10.97 3.51 0.45
CA LEU A 175 9.79 4.18 0.95
C LEU A 175 9.28 5.20 -0.09
N ARG A 176 8.02 5.10 -0.46
CA ARG A 176 7.34 6.16 -1.22
C ARG A 176 6.05 6.50 -0.52
N VAL A 177 5.86 7.78 -0.22
CA VAL A 177 4.65 8.29 0.43
C VAL A 177 4.18 9.53 -0.29
N GLU A 178 2.90 9.56 -0.61
CA GLU A 178 2.24 10.72 -1.19
C GLU A 178 1.00 11.04 -0.36
N THR A 179 0.88 12.28 0.12
CA THR A 179 -0.27 12.70 0.93
C THR A 179 -0.86 14.00 0.42
N LYS A 180 -2.18 14.09 0.51
CA LYS A 180 -2.93 15.33 0.19
C LYS A 180 -3.01 16.30 1.38
N SER A 181 -2.46 15.96 2.52
CA SER A 181 -2.41 16.78 3.71
C SER A 181 -1.05 16.59 4.40
N ASP A 182 -1.03 15.96 5.57
CA ASP A 182 0.12 15.93 6.44
C ASP A 182 0.79 14.56 6.47
N VAL A 183 2.08 14.55 6.66
CA VAL A 183 2.84 13.34 6.98
C VAL A 183 3.58 13.50 8.30
N SER A 184 3.49 12.49 9.16
CA SER A 184 4.22 12.45 10.42
C SER A 184 4.88 11.07 10.59
N PHE A 185 6.19 11.08 10.67
CA PHE A 185 6.99 9.89 10.93
C PHE A 185 7.85 10.05 12.17
N GLU A 186 7.84 9.02 13.01
CA GLU A 186 8.67 8.94 14.22
C GLU A 186 9.44 7.61 14.22
N THR A 187 10.76 7.67 14.36
CA THR A 187 11.64 6.50 14.31
C THR A 187 11.60 5.79 12.95
N VAL A 188 12.25 6.37 11.96
CA VAL A 188 12.27 5.88 10.58
C VAL A 188 13.65 5.36 10.21
N ARG A 189 13.70 4.19 9.58
CA ARG A 189 14.92 3.66 8.96
C ARG A 189 14.64 3.36 7.51
N VAL A 190 15.36 4.03 6.62
CA VAL A 190 15.21 3.83 5.16
C VAL A 190 16.55 3.75 4.46
N VAL A 191 16.64 2.95 3.42
CA VAL A 191 17.76 3.00 2.51
C VAL A 191 17.55 4.15 1.53
N THR A 192 16.40 4.17 0.87
CA THR A 192 15.96 5.26 -0.02
C THR A 192 14.52 5.63 0.26
N GLY A 193 14.19 6.94 0.21
CA GLY A 193 12.83 7.44 0.44
C GLY A 193 12.47 8.61 -0.47
N ASP A 194 11.18 8.67 -0.85
CA ASP A 194 10.52 9.79 -1.52
C ASP A 194 9.21 10.06 -0.80
N ILE A 195 9.11 11.21 -0.14
CA ILE A 195 7.96 11.61 0.68
C ILE A 195 7.44 12.93 0.15
N ARG A 196 6.17 12.97 -0.22
CA ARG A 196 5.47 14.16 -0.69
C ARG A 196 4.26 14.44 0.15
N ALA A 197 4.20 15.62 0.74
CA ALA A 197 3.06 16.09 1.50
C ALA A 197 2.57 17.43 0.93
N TYR A 198 1.26 17.60 0.89
CA TYR A 198 0.71 18.90 0.47
C TYR A 198 0.93 19.99 1.53
N ARG A 199 0.84 19.64 2.82
CA ARG A 199 1.01 20.59 3.94
C ARG A 199 2.25 20.27 4.77
N ASP A 200 2.04 19.77 6.00
CA ASP A 200 3.12 19.62 6.95
C ASP A 200 3.81 18.25 6.82
N ALA A 201 5.14 18.27 6.90
CA ALA A 201 5.94 17.06 6.98
C ALA A 201 6.79 17.07 8.27
N LEU A 202 6.50 16.13 9.17
CA LEU A 202 7.23 15.93 10.41
C LEU A 202 7.98 14.62 10.36
N ILE A 203 9.29 14.66 10.19
CA ILE A 203 10.16 13.48 10.04
C ILE A 203 11.18 13.48 11.18
N ARG A 204 10.91 12.68 12.21
CA ARG A 204 11.72 12.62 13.44
C ARG A 204 12.44 11.30 13.60
N ASP A 205 13.59 11.36 14.28
CA ASP A 205 14.37 10.20 14.67
C ASP A 205 14.72 9.30 13.47
N VAL A 206 15.27 9.93 12.43
CA VAL A 206 15.46 9.32 11.11
C VAL A 206 16.86 8.78 10.94
N VAL A 207 16.97 7.57 10.40
CA VAL A 207 18.21 6.97 9.90
C VAL A 207 18.05 6.73 8.40
N VAL A 208 18.81 7.45 7.60
CA VAL A 208 18.87 7.32 6.14
C VAL A 208 20.20 6.67 5.76
N ASN A 209 20.16 5.62 4.94
CA ASN A 209 21.40 4.94 4.55
C ASN A 209 21.99 5.48 3.23
N GLN A 210 21.12 5.88 2.26
CA GLN A 210 21.59 6.37 0.96
C GLN A 210 20.99 7.74 0.61
N ALA A 211 19.67 7.81 0.45
CA ALA A 211 19.00 9.04 0.03
C ALA A 211 17.58 9.15 0.57
N LEU A 212 17.18 10.37 0.89
CA LEU A 212 15.81 10.72 1.27
C LEU A 212 15.45 12.05 0.63
N THR A 213 14.36 12.09 -0.12
CA THR A 213 13.75 13.33 -0.59
C THR A 213 12.43 13.54 0.16
N VAL A 214 12.27 14.72 0.74
CA VAL A 214 11.00 15.14 1.38
C VAL A 214 10.55 16.44 0.73
N GLN A 215 9.36 16.43 0.18
CA GLN A 215 8.77 17.59 -0.50
C GLN A 215 7.46 17.99 0.18
N THR A 216 7.29 19.30 0.41
CA THR A 216 6.01 19.90 0.81
C THR A 216 5.66 21.05 -0.15
N GLU A 217 4.38 21.22 -0.46
CA GLU A 217 3.93 22.38 -1.24
C GLU A 217 3.75 23.61 -0.34
N ALA A 218 3.14 23.41 0.84
CA ALA A 218 2.92 24.45 1.84
C ALA A 218 3.18 23.91 3.25
N GLY A 219 3.15 24.78 4.27
CA GLY A 219 3.27 24.38 5.67
C GLY A 219 4.71 24.23 6.15
N THR A 220 4.92 23.47 7.20
CA THR A 220 6.23 23.32 7.84
C THR A 220 6.81 21.94 7.57
N LEU A 221 8.02 21.90 7.02
CA LEU A 221 8.82 20.69 6.91
C LEU A 221 9.81 20.64 8.07
N THR A 222 9.61 19.71 8.98
CA THR A 222 10.51 19.48 10.11
C THR A 222 11.30 18.19 9.91
N TYR A 223 12.63 18.28 9.94
CA TYR A 223 13.55 17.15 9.81
C TYR A 223 14.47 17.04 11.01
N GLU A 224 14.42 15.90 11.67
CA GLU A 224 15.21 15.60 12.86
C GLU A 224 15.91 14.25 12.72
N PRO A 225 17.17 14.21 12.22
CA PRO A 225 17.91 12.97 12.07
C PRO A 225 18.42 12.45 13.43
N ARG A 226 18.42 11.12 13.58
CA ARG A 226 19.03 10.46 14.74
C ARG A 226 20.55 10.59 14.73
N ASN A 227 21.16 10.37 13.58
CA ASN A 227 22.60 10.38 13.41
C ASN A 227 23.08 11.73 12.87
N ALA A 228 24.15 12.27 13.47
CA ALA A 228 24.80 13.49 13.00
C ALA A 228 25.73 13.21 11.80
N THR A 229 25.22 12.56 10.75
CA THR A 229 25.99 12.22 9.54
C THR A 229 25.22 12.56 8.30
N GLY A 230 25.93 13.00 7.26
CA GLY A 230 25.39 13.23 5.93
C GLY A 230 25.26 14.70 5.53
N GLN A 231 24.78 14.88 4.32
CA GLN A 231 24.49 16.17 3.71
C GLN A 231 22.98 16.37 3.63
N VAL A 232 22.52 17.57 3.98
CA VAL A 232 21.13 18.00 3.85
C VAL A 232 21.11 19.19 2.90
N THR A 233 20.40 19.06 1.78
CA THR A 233 20.14 20.15 0.84
C THR A 233 18.73 20.64 1.06
N VAL A 234 18.55 21.94 1.27
CA VAL A 234 17.25 22.58 1.50
C VAL A 234 16.95 23.53 0.35
N THR A 235 15.80 23.33 -0.28
CA THR A 235 15.27 24.26 -1.30
C THR A 235 13.92 24.77 -0.82
N THR A 236 13.81 26.09 -0.60
CA THR A 236 12.54 26.71 -0.17
C THR A 236 12.50 28.20 -0.58
N GLU A 237 11.31 28.70 -0.86
CA GLU A 237 11.04 30.15 -0.93
C GLU A 237 10.79 30.76 0.44
N GLY A 238 10.56 29.92 1.46
CA GLY A 238 10.31 30.34 2.84
C GLY A 238 11.55 30.44 3.69
N ASN A 239 11.35 30.41 5.01
CA ASN A 239 12.43 30.55 5.99
C ASN A 239 13.03 29.19 6.37
N ILE A 240 14.36 29.17 6.52
CA ILE A 240 15.08 28.01 7.08
C ILE A 240 15.48 28.32 8.54
N ALA A 241 15.10 27.45 9.45
CA ALA A 241 15.57 27.47 10.83
C ALA A 241 16.39 26.21 11.10
N ALA A 242 17.70 26.35 11.27
CA ALA A 242 18.62 25.24 11.51
C ALA A 242 19.18 25.31 12.92
N ALA A 243 19.18 24.15 13.62
CA ALA A 243 19.88 24.01 14.90
C ALA A 243 21.41 24.00 14.69
N ASP A 244 22.17 24.34 15.74
CA ASP A 244 23.63 24.51 15.70
C ASP A 244 24.43 23.30 15.19
N ARG A 245 23.84 22.11 15.27
CA ARG A 245 24.46 20.88 14.74
C ARG A 245 24.51 20.84 13.21
N PHE A 246 23.71 21.63 12.52
CA PHE A 246 23.72 21.78 11.07
C PHE A 246 24.62 22.93 10.65
N LYS A 247 25.78 22.60 10.09
CA LYS A 247 26.73 23.62 9.62
C LYS A 247 26.43 23.94 8.15
N GLU A 248 26.01 25.15 7.88
CA GLU A 248 25.84 25.64 6.52
C GLU A 248 27.19 25.81 5.84
N ILE A 249 27.35 25.22 4.66
CA ILE A 249 28.57 25.29 3.83
C ILE A 249 28.36 26.09 2.56
N SER A 250 27.14 26.17 2.08
CA SER A 250 26.73 27.05 0.98
C SER A 250 25.23 27.28 1.12
N ASN A 251 24.70 28.24 0.36
CA ASN A 251 23.28 28.61 0.45
C ASN A 251 22.38 27.36 0.35
N GLY A 252 21.65 27.06 1.41
CA GLY A 252 20.74 25.93 1.52
C GLY A 252 21.40 24.55 1.65
N VAL A 253 22.72 24.45 1.76
CA VAL A 253 23.42 23.17 1.93
C VAL A 253 24.03 23.06 3.32
N TYR A 254 23.62 22.06 4.08
CA TYR A 254 24.02 21.82 5.45
C TYR A 254 24.74 20.50 5.60
N HIS A 255 25.80 20.48 6.40
CA HIS A 255 26.48 19.25 6.80
C HIS A 255 26.25 18.97 8.28
N LEU A 256 25.97 17.69 8.59
CA LEU A 256 25.95 17.17 9.96
C LEU A 256 27.31 16.57 10.35
N SER A 257 28.16 16.26 9.36
CA SER A 257 29.53 15.75 9.53
C SER A 257 30.31 15.94 8.23
N ASN A 258 31.59 15.56 8.22
CA ASN A 258 32.43 15.59 7.01
C ASN A 258 32.08 14.54 5.94
N SER A 259 30.97 13.83 6.08
CA SER A 259 30.51 12.81 5.15
C SER A 259 29.43 13.36 4.22
N ASN A 260 29.53 13.13 2.92
CA ASN A 260 28.52 13.49 1.94
C ASN A 260 27.39 12.43 1.83
N ARG A 261 27.43 11.39 2.66
CA ARG A 261 26.38 10.35 2.68
C ARG A 261 25.87 10.14 4.10
N PRO A 262 24.56 9.89 4.28
CA PRO A 262 23.49 9.91 3.28
C PRO A 262 23.26 11.32 2.69
N ASN A 263 22.59 11.37 1.53
CA ASN A 263 22.10 12.60 0.92
C ASN A 263 20.61 12.79 1.24
N VAL A 264 20.27 13.90 1.86
CA VAL A 264 18.88 14.26 2.18
C VAL A 264 18.53 15.55 1.46
N GLU A 265 17.46 15.51 0.70
CA GLU A 265 16.92 16.65 -0.02
C GLU A 265 15.57 17.05 0.57
N LEU A 266 15.48 18.27 1.06
CA LEU A 266 14.28 18.84 1.66
C LEU A 266 13.79 19.99 0.78
N ILE A 267 12.60 19.84 0.23
CA ILE A 267 12.00 20.82 -0.68
C ILE A 267 10.69 21.31 -0.06
N SER A 268 10.58 22.63 0.10
CA SER A 268 9.34 23.27 0.52
C SER A 268 9.07 24.44 -0.41
N GLU A 269 7.96 24.38 -1.18
CA GLU A 269 7.69 25.43 -2.16
C GLU A 269 7.47 26.79 -1.49
N THR A 270 6.54 26.88 -0.56
CA THR A 270 6.17 28.17 0.08
C THR A 270 6.29 28.14 1.61
N GLY A 271 6.66 27.02 2.19
CA GLY A 271 6.64 26.81 3.64
C GLY A 271 7.98 27.04 4.33
N LYS A 272 7.97 26.81 5.66
CA LYS A 272 9.15 26.89 6.50
C LYS A 272 9.85 25.53 6.57
N VAL A 273 11.18 25.51 6.59
CA VAL A 273 11.97 24.31 6.86
C VAL A 273 12.66 24.43 8.22
N GLU A 274 12.45 23.43 9.08
CA GLU A 274 13.07 23.34 10.41
C GLU A 274 14.02 22.12 10.46
N LEU A 275 15.29 22.39 10.69
CA LEU A 275 16.33 21.38 10.94
C LEU A 275 16.60 21.33 12.45
N LYS A 276 16.26 20.22 13.11
CA LYS A 276 16.35 20.05 14.57
C LYS A 276 17.35 19.00 15.00
#